data_0e0c5499b4f71693eaf9d00a29eb71e1
#
_entry.id   0e0c5499b4f71693eaf9d00a29eb71e1
#
_cell.length_a   1.000
_cell.length_b   1.000
_cell.length_c   1.000
_cell.angle_alpha   90.00
_cell.angle_beta   90.00
_cell.angle_gamma   90.00
#
_symmetry.space_group_name_H-M   'P 1'
#
loop_
_entity.id
_entity.type
_entity.pdbx_description
1 polymer ?
#
loop_
_entity_poly.entity_id
_entity_poly.type
_entity_poly.pdbx_seq_one_letter_code
_entity_poly.pdbx_strand_id
1 'polypeptide(L)'
;MMEESALLNDHVFSDALEPIVNIPRRTIGSNPQIDPCEMNGQIHFLTTAYFKNTEYERCLGMVKDMANLTGKIVLGSSWELACEYGRGETRSQLLAKKEKLSPTFFATNYESRWVGSSDACIVDVNKMLNLRTLPKAELKSDGKSEYYIGVDVARSTKTNNNQTSIVVGKVKRDKKDKVKHIQIVNIVNLPNGTNFTGQAIAVKRLQKLYNAVSVIIDINGLGVGLLDEVMKLHQDPITGEELIAFDTINTEHESDEAETLRCVWGIQAQGLNTDIIVNFINMVESGGLQLLEKVDQNAIANADSDFLTNRILPHVQTELLIEEVANLSLEQLNGGKLTVKRNSKSIDKDRYSALVYMIWYIMTQQNKSREEEEEFNIASICCFSSPKIR
;
A
#
# COMPACT_ATOMS: atom_id res chain seq x y z
N MET A 1 3.79 -33.01 -5.66
CA MET A 1 3.04 -32.07 -4.84
C MET A 1 3.83 -30.76 -4.83
N MET A 2 3.19 -29.64 -5.07
CA MET A 2 3.78 -28.31 -5.07
C MET A 2 3.09 -27.49 -3.99
N GLU A 3 3.84 -27.07 -3.00
CA GLU A 3 3.37 -26.20 -1.92
C GLU A 3 3.64 -24.75 -2.28
N GLU A 4 2.85 -23.82 -1.74
CA GLU A 4 2.90 -22.38 -2.03
C GLU A 4 2.90 -22.07 -3.54
N SER A 5 2.04 -22.76 -4.29
CA SER A 5 2.03 -22.67 -5.76
C SER A 5 1.69 -21.28 -6.29
N ALA A 6 1.07 -20.40 -5.48
CA ALA A 6 0.88 -18.98 -5.82
C ALA A 6 2.20 -18.20 -6.03
N LEU A 7 3.32 -18.73 -5.53
CA LEU A 7 4.65 -18.16 -5.70
C LEU A 7 5.44 -18.80 -6.85
N LEU A 8 4.85 -19.79 -7.53
CA LEU A 8 5.49 -20.50 -8.62
C LEU A 8 5.49 -19.66 -9.90
N ASN A 9 6.65 -19.58 -10.54
CA ASN A 9 6.76 -18.95 -11.85
C ASN A 9 6.15 -19.88 -12.93
N ASP A 10 5.21 -19.36 -13.73
CA ASP A 10 4.51 -20.14 -14.77
C ASP A 10 5.46 -20.71 -15.82
N HIS A 11 6.50 -19.98 -16.21
CA HIS A 11 7.50 -20.49 -17.17
C HIS A 11 8.29 -21.66 -16.59
N VAL A 12 8.67 -21.61 -15.33
CA VAL A 12 9.35 -22.74 -14.68
C VAL A 12 8.43 -23.94 -14.57
N PHE A 13 7.15 -23.72 -14.32
CA PHE A 13 6.17 -24.79 -14.27
C PHE A 13 5.98 -25.44 -15.63
N SER A 14 5.64 -24.67 -16.67
CA SER A 14 5.34 -25.18 -18.01
C SER A 14 6.55 -25.79 -18.70
N ASP A 15 7.74 -25.21 -18.53
CA ASP A 15 8.92 -25.60 -19.27
C ASP A 15 9.69 -26.77 -18.60
N ALA A 16 9.64 -26.85 -17.27
CA ALA A 16 10.45 -27.82 -16.53
C ALA A 16 9.64 -28.88 -15.77
N LEU A 17 8.53 -28.50 -15.12
CA LEU A 17 7.82 -29.39 -14.21
C LEU A 17 6.68 -30.16 -14.88
N GLU A 18 5.87 -29.50 -15.69
CA GLU A 18 4.75 -30.11 -16.38
C GLU A 18 5.16 -31.28 -17.34
N PRO A 19 6.24 -31.16 -18.13
CA PRO A 19 6.70 -32.27 -18.99
C PRO A 19 7.04 -33.56 -18.23
N ILE A 20 7.56 -33.44 -16.98
CA ILE A 20 7.92 -34.59 -16.16
C ILE A 20 6.69 -35.42 -15.78
N VAL A 21 5.56 -34.76 -15.52
CA VAL A 21 4.32 -35.42 -15.12
C VAL A 21 3.62 -36.11 -16.30
N ASN A 22 3.86 -35.63 -17.51
CA ASN A 22 3.29 -36.19 -18.73
C ASN A 22 3.99 -37.48 -19.22
N ILE A 23 5.09 -37.86 -18.55
CA ILE A 23 5.76 -39.13 -18.86
C ILE A 23 4.93 -40.30 -18.30
N PRO A 24 4.54 -41.28 -19.13
CA PRO A 24 3.83 -42.46 -18.64
C PRO A 24 4.66 -43.19 -17.57
N ARG A 25 4.03 -43.55 -16.46
CA ARG A 25 4.69 -44.23 -15.34
C ARG A 25 5.06 -45.69 -15.71
N ARG A 26 4.29 -46.31 -16.56
CA ARG A 26 4.50 -47.69 -16.99
C ARG A 26 4.05 -47.87 -18.43
N THR A 27 4.79 -48.69 -19.16
CA THR A 27 4.44 -49.12 -20.50
C THR A 27 4.36 -50.63 -20.55
N ILE A 28 3.49 -51.18 -21.42
CA ILE A 28 3.29 -52.63 -21.61
C ILE A 28 3.93 -53.06 -22.94
N GLY A 29 4.75 -54.12 -22.90
CA GLY A 29 5.33 -54.72 -24.10
C GLY A 29 6.53 -53.99 -24.68
N SER A 30 7.00 -54.47 -25.85
CA SER A 30 8.15 -53.87 -26.56
C SER A 30 7.86 -52.58 -27.29
N ASN A 31 6.57 -52.32 -27.59
CA ASN A 31 6.13 -50.96 -28.02
C ASN A 31 5.64 -50.18 -26.81
N PRO A 32 6.03 -48.92 -26.64
CA PRO A 32 5.62 -48.12 -25.48
C PRO A 32 4.12 -47.82 -25.55
N GLN A 33 3.29 -48.73 -25.08
CA GLN A 33 1.87 -48.50 -24.85
C GLN A 33 1.64 -48.16 -23.39
N ILE A 34 0.85 -47.12 -23.13
CA ILE A 34 0.47 -46.72 -21.77
C ILE A 34 -0.37 -47.86 -21.16
N ASP A 35 0.00 -48.29 -19.96
CA ASP A 35 -0.79 -49.28 -19.21
C ASP A 35 -2.12 -48.64 -18.77
N PRO A 36 -3.28 -49.14 -19.26
CA PRO A 36 -4.58 -48.53 -18.90
C PRO A 36 -4.97 -48.77 -17.44
N CYS A 37 -4.30 -49.67 -16.74
CA CYS A 37 -4.51 -49.96 -15.33
C CYS A 37 -3.62 -49.12 -14.41
N GLU A 38 -2.65 -48.41 -14.97
CA GLU A 38 -1.75 -47.56 -14.20
C GLU A 38 -2.29 -46.13 -14.19
N MET A 39 -2.33 -45.52 -13.02
CA MET A 39 -2.72 -44.10 -12.90
C MET A 39 -1.67 -43.22 -13.56
N ASN A 40 -2.12 -42.30 -14.39
CA ASN A 40 -1.28 -41.24 -14.93
C ASN A 40 -0.65 -40.39 -13.85
N GLY A 41 0.42 -39.68 -14.18
CA GLY A 41 1.01 -38.71 -13.30
C GLY A 41 -0.01 -37.67 -12.84
N GLN A 42 0.04 -37.28 -11.56
CA GLN A 42 -0.86 -36.31 -10.98
C GLN A 42 -0.07 -35.11 -10.47
N ILE A 43 -0.62 -33.91 -10.64
CA ILE A 43 -0.08 -32.70 -10.09
C ILE A 43 -1.03 -32.24 -9.00
N HIS A 44 -0.49 -32.00 -7.81
CA HIS A 44 -1.22 -31.41 -6.69
C HIS A 44 -0.63 -30.04 -6.37
N PHE A 45 -1.45 -29.02 -6.48
CA PHE A 45 -1.12 -27.66 -6.05
C PHE A 45 -1.73 -27.40 -4.68
N LEU A 46 -0.91 -26.97 -3.73
CA LEU A 46 -1.34 -26.50 -2.42
C LEU A 46 -0.94 -25.05 -2.28
N THR A 47 -1.89 -24.19 -2.01
CA THR A 47 -1.64 -22.77 -1.83
C THR A 47 -2.71 -22.13 -0.95
N THR A 48 -2.35 -21.04 -0.29
CA THR A 48 -3.32 -20.05 0.19
C THR A 48 -3.75 -19.18 -1.00
N ALA A 49 -4.92 -18.59 -0.94
CA ALA A 49 -5.28 -17.52 -1.87
C ALA A 49 -4.26 -16.37 -1.75
N TYR A 50 -4.04 -15.65 -2.84
CA TYR A 50 -3.08 -14.55 -2.89
C TYR A 50 -3.65 -13.37 -3.69
N PHE A 51 -2.83 -12.65 -4.44
CA PHE A 51 -3.31 -11.60 -5.35
C PHE A 51 -3.79 -12.19 -6.67
N LYS A 52 -4.85 -11.63 -7.26
CA LYS A 52 -5.45 -12.11 -8.50
C LYS A 52 -4.54 -12.10 -9.72
N ASN A 53 -3.46 -11.32 -9.67
CA ASN A 53 -2.46 -11.29 -10.73
C ASN A 53 -1.37 -12.38 -10.60
N THR A 54 -1.55 -13.36 -9.75
CA THR A 54 -0.65 -14.51 -9.58
C THR A 54 -1.28 -15.78 -10.18
N GLU A 55 -1.47 -16.80 -9.38
CA GLU A 55 -2.04 -18.09 -9.78
C GLU A 55 -3.56 -18.07 -10.01
N TYR A 56 -4.24 -16.95 -9.77
CA TYR A 56 -5.71 -16.87 -9.85
C TYR A 56 -6.28 -17.38 -11.18
N GLU A 57 -5.70 -16.98 -12.31
CA GLU A 57 -6.17 -17.39 -13.63
C GLU A 57 -5.98 -18.91 -13.86
N ARG A 58 -4.90 -19.48 -13.33
CA ARG A 58 -4.68 -20.93 -13.36
C ARG A 58 -5.76 -21.66 -12.53
N CYS A 59 -6.03 -21.19 -11.32
CA CYS A 59 -7.09 -21.75 -10.49
C CYS A 59 -8.47 -21.64 -11.15
N LEU A 60 -8.77 -20.48 -11.76
CA LEU A 60 -10.02 -20.27 -12.49
C LEU A 60 -10.14 -21.19 -13.70
N GLY A 61 -9.06 -21.40 -14.44
CA GLY A 61 -8.98 -22.36 -15.52
C GLY A 61 -9.28 -23.80 -15.02
N MET A 62 -8.67 -24.21 -13.92
CA MET A 62 -8.94 -25.52 -13.31
C MET A 62 -10.39 -25.67 -12.84
N VAL A 63 -11.02 -24.63 -12.31
CA VAL A 63 -12.45 -24.66 -11.94
C VAL A 63 -13.33 -24.88 -13.17
N LYS A 64 -13.03 -24.20 -14.28
CA LYS A 64 -13.73 -24.39 -15.56
C LYS A 64 -13.55 -25.83 -16.09
N ASP A 65 -12.33 -26.36 -16.01
CA ASP A 65 -12.02 -27.74 -16.42
C ASP A 65 -12.72 -28.73 -15.50
N MET A 66 -12.78 -28.50 -14.19
CA MET A 66 -13.54 -29.35 -13.27
C MET A 66 -15.03 -29.37 -13.62
N ALA A 67 -15.61 -28.21 -13.96
CA ALA A 67 -17.01 -28.14 -14.39
C ALA A 67 -17.27 -28.90 -15.69
N ASN A 68 -16.27 -29.06 -16.55
CA ASN A 68 -16.33 -29.84 -17.78
C ASN A 68 -15.91 -31.32 -17.60
N LEU A 69 -15.72 -31.79 -16.39
CA LEU A 69 -15.33 -33.16 -16.03
C LEU A 69 -14.03 -33.63 -16.70
N THR A 70 -13.05 -32.77 -16.83
CA THR A 70 -11.76 -33.07 -17.48
C THR A 70 -10.70 -33.68 -16.54
N GLY A 71 -11.13 -34.25 -15.41
CA GLY A 71 -10.25 -34.93 -14.46
C GLY A 71 -9.47 -34.00 -13.53
N LYS A 72 -9.83 -32.70 -13.49
CA LYS A 72 -9.28 -31.73 -12.55
C LYS A 72 -10.24 -31.53 -11.39
N ILE A 73 -9.69 -31.36 -10.19
CA ILE A 73 -10.45 -31.09 -8.96
C ILE A 73 -9.84 -29.87 -8.27
N VAL A 74 -10.68 -28.89 -7.95
CA VAL A 74 -10.31 -27.72 -7.15
C VAL A 74 -11.10 -27.76 -5.85
N LEU A 75 -10.38 -27.75 -4.75
CA LEU A 75 -10.95 -27.69 -3.40
C LEU A 75 -10.50 -26.44 -2.71
N GLY A 76 -11.43 -25.72 -2.14
CA GLY A 76 -11.15 -24.50 -1.35
C GLY A 76 -12.10 -24.41 -0.18
N SER A 77 -11.60 -23.94 0.96
CA SER A 77 -12.43 -23.70 2.14
C SER A 77 -11.91 -22.52 2.95
N SER A 78 -12.81 -21.94 3.73
CA SER A 78 -12.45 -20.91 4.71
C SER A 78 -12.23 -21.53 6.09
N TRP A 79 -11.71 -20.72 7.00
CA TRP A 79 -11.47 -21.10 8.38
C TRP A 79 -12.74 -21.56 9.12
N GLU A 80 -13.91 -21.06 8.73
CA GLU A 80 -15.19 -21.45 9.33
C GLU A 80 -15.42 -22.96 9.20
N LEU A 81 -15.13 -23.51 8.04
CA LEU A 81 -15.29 -24.95 7.80
C LEU A 81 -14.36 -25.77 8.72
N ALA A 82 -13.11 -25.32 8.87
CA ALA A 82 -12.16 -25.98 9.78
C ALA A 82 -12.67 -25.96 11.25
N CYS A 83 -13.22 -24.82 11.69
CA CYS A 83 -13.82 -24.71 13.02
C CYS A 83 -15.03 -25.65 13.21
N GLU A 84 -15.90 -25.77 12.21
CA GLU A 84 -17.08 -26.61 12.25
C GLU A 84 -16.72 -28.09 12.41
N TYR A 85 -15.64 -28.52 11.78
CA TYR A 85 -15.11 -29.87 11.93
C TYR A 85 -14.16 -30.05 13.13
N GLY A 86 -14.03 -29.06 13.99
CA GLY A 86 -13.15 -29.10 15.17
C GLY A 86 -11.66 -29.26 14.82
N ARG A 87 -11.24 -28.72 13.68
CA ARG A 87 -9.86 -28.75 13.21
C ARG A 87 -9.19 -27.40 13.42
N GLY A 88 -8.02 -27.41 14.06
CA GLY A 88 -7.23 -26.22 14.28
C GLY A 88 -7.72 -25.34 15.43
N GLU A 89 -7.66 -24.04 15.25
CA GLU A 89 -7.99 -23.05 16.26
C GLU A 89 -9.51 -22.87 16.45
N THR A 90 -9.92 -22.45 17.64
CA THR A 90 -11.32 -22.16 17.94
C THR A 90 -11.80 -20.89 17.23
N ARG A 91 -13.12 -20.78 17.03
CA ARG A 91 -13.74 -19.60 16.41
C ARG A 91 -13.38 -18.30 17.14
N SER A 92 -13.32 -18.32 18.46
CA SER A 92 -12.96 -17.13 19.26
C SER A 92 -11.50 -16.71 19.05
N GLN A 93 -10.57 -17.67 18.97
CA GLN A 93 -9.16 -17.38 18.66
C GLN A 93 -8.98 -16.78 17.26
N LEU A 94 -9.67 -17.32 16.27
CA LEU A 94 -9.59 -16.81 14.89
C LEU A 94 -10.24 -15.44 14.73
N LEU A 95 -11.34 -15.15 15.43
CA LEU A 95 -11.92 -13.81 15.47
C LEU A 95 -10.99 -12.80 16.14
N ALA A 96 -10.30 -13.18 17.21
CA ALA A 96 -9.30 -12.34 17.84
C ALA A 96 -8.09 -12.08 16.90
N LYS A 97 -7.67 -13.08 16.12
CA LYS A 97 -6.66 -12.91 15.07
C LYS A 97 -7.14 -11.97 13.96
N LYS A 98 -8.41 -12.08 13.54
CA LYS A 98 -8.99 -11.19 12.53
C LYS A 98 -8.93 -9.72 12.93
N GLU A 99 -9.08 -9.42 14.21
CA GLU A 99 -8.95 -8.05 14.74
C GLU A 99 -7.50 -7.54 14.74
N LYS A 100 -6.52 -8.45 14.81
CA LYS A 100 -5.08 -8.11 14.92
C LYS A 100 -4.36 -8.08 13.57
N LEU A 101 -4.71 -8.99 12.67
CA LEU A 101 -4.06 -9.13 11.37
C LEU A 101 -4.59 -8.12 10.36
N SER A 102 -3.79 -7.85 9.32
CA SER A 102 -4.26 -7.02 8.23
C SER A 102 -5.45 -7.68 7.51
N PRO A 103 -6.45 -6.91 7.06
CA PRO A 103 -7.63 -7.46 6.37
C PRO A 103 -7.28 -8.33 5.17
N THR A 104 -6.29 -7.89 4.36
CA THR A 104 -5.83 -8.66 3.19
C THR A 104 -5.18 -9.97 3.61
N PHE A 105 -4.30 -9.94 4.63
CA PHE A 105 -3.65 -11.15 5.13
C PHE A 105 -4.68 -12.16 5.66
N PHE A 106 -5.67 -11.70 6.41
CA PHE A 106 -6.72 -12.57 6.93
C PHE A 106 -7.59 -13.13 5.79
N ALA A 107 -7.96 -12.30 4.82
CA ALA A 107 -8.74 -12.72 3.65
C ALA A 107 -8.03 -13.80 2.84
N THR A 108 -6.74 -13.64 2.57
CA THR A 108 -5.97 -14.59 1.75
C THR A 108 -5.66 -15.88 2.49
N ASN A 109 -5.20 -15.80 3.75
CA ASN A 109 -4.69 -16.96 4.48
C ASN A 109 -5.75 -17.76 5.26
N TYR A 110 -6.85 -17.11 5.65
CA TYR A 110 -7.89 -17.74 6.45
C TYR A 110 -9.24 -17.84 5.72
N GLU A 111 -9.62 -16.84 4.92
CA GLU A 111 -10.90 -16.85 4.20
C GLU A 111 -10.81 -17.45 2.79
N SER A 112 -9.62 -17.86 2.34
CA SER A 112 -9.35 -18.37 0.98
C SER A 112 -9.86 -17.43 -0.12
N ARG A 113 -9.76 -16.11 0.11
CA ARG A 113 -10.24 -15.07 -0.80
C ARG A 113 -9.09 -14.48 -1.58
N TRP A 114 -9.22 -14.48 -2.90
CA TRP A 114 -8.31 -13.76 -3.78
C TRP A 114 -8.57 -12.26 -3.71
N VAL A 115 -7.52 -11.47 -3.59
CA VAL A 115 -7.60 -10.01 -3.46
C VAL A 115 -6.98 -9.29 -4.65
N GLY A 116 -7.32 -8.01 -4.84
CA GLY A 116 -6.85 -7.20 -5.97
C GLY A 116 -7.70 -7.36 -7.24
N SER A 117 -7.22 -6.81 -8.36
CA SER A 117 -7.86 -6.88 -9.66
C SER A 117 -7.31 -8.02 -10.51
N SER A 118 -8.17 -8.68 -11.30
CA SER A 118 -7.78 -9.67 -12.31
C SER A 118 -7.09 -9.03 -13.54
N ASP A 119 -7.28 -7.73 -13.76
CA ASP A 119 -6.73 -7.02 -14.92
C ASP A 119 -5.27 -6.58 -14.73
N ALA A 120 -4.56 -7.22 -13.81
CA ALA A 120 -3.20 -6.89 -13.39
C ALA A 120 -3.03 -5.48 -12.77
N CYS A 121 -4.12 -4.71 -12.60
CA CYS A 121 -4.09 -3.44 -11.89
C CYS A 121 -3.78 -3.64 -10.39
N ILE A 122 -3.09 -2.68 -9.79
CA ILE A 122 -2.74 -2.73 -8.36
C ILE A 122 -3.99 -2.82 -7.46
N VAL A 123 -5.07 -2.13 -7.83
CA VAL A 123 -6.39 -2.17 -7.19
C VAL A 123 -7.49 -2.01 -8.24
N ASP A 124 -8.72 -2.39 -7.89
CA ASP A 124 -9.88 -2.11 -8.72
C ASP A 124 -10.17 -0.60 -8.78
N VAL A 125 -10.15 -0.03 -9.99
CA VAL A 125 -10.40 1.40 -10.23
C VAL A 125 -11.78 1.82 -9.75
N ASN A 126 -12.80 0.95 -9.87
CA ASN A 126 -14.14 1.26 -9.37
C ASN A 126 -14.15 1.40 -7.85
N LYS A 127 -13.33 0.62 -7.13
CA LYS A 127 -13.16 0.82 -5.68
C LYS A 127 -12.55 2.18 -5.39
N MET A 128 -11.49 2.59 -6.12
CA MET A 128 -10.91 3.93 -5.98
C MET A 128 -11.94 5.04 -6.23
N LEU A 129 -12.78 4.89 -7.26
CA LEU A 129 -13.84 5.86 -7.55
C LEU A 129 -14.88 5.94 -6.42
N ASN A 130 -15.24 4.81 -5.80
CA ASN A 130 -16.17 4.76 -4.67
C ASN A 130 -15.61 5.38 -3.37
N LEU A 131 -14.29 5.54 -3.27
CA LEU A 131 -13.64 6.23 -2.14
C LEU A 131 -13.72 7.76 -2.25
N ARG A 132 -14.21 8.32 -3.34
CA ARG A 132 -14.39 9.76 -3.55
C ARG A 132 -15.60 10.27 -2.78
N THR A 133 -15.41 10.54 -1.50
CA THR A 133 -16.47 10.89 -0.54
C THR A 133 -16.25 12.24 0.15
N LEU A 134 -15.14 12.92 -0.16
CA LEU A 134 -14.83 14.23 0.43
C LEU A 134 -15.29 15.37 -0.47
N PRO A 135 -16.30 16.16 -0.07
CA PRO A 135 -16.87 17.18 -0.93
C PRO A 135 -15.98 18.43 -1.08
N LYS A 136 -15.04 18.63 -0.17
CA LYS A 136 -14.19 19.84 -0.14
C LYS A 136 -12.76 19.51 0.23
N ALA A 137 -11.82 20.16 -0.47
CA ALA A 137 -10.42 20.20 -0.07
C ALA A 137 -10.26 21.05 1.21
N GLU A 138 -9.34 20.65 2.07
CA GLU A 138 -8.89 21.45 3.20
C GLU A 138 -7.56 22.11 2.83
N LEU A 139 -7.46 23.42 2.99
CA LEU A 139 -6.26 24.20 2.67
C LEU A 139 -5.38 24.48 3.89
N LYS A 140 -5.89 24.21 5.08
CA LYS A 140 -5.20 24.35 6.37
C LYS A 140 -5.79 23.36 7.38
N SER A 141 -5.08 23.21 8.50
CA SER A 141 -5.54 22.38 9.63
C SER A 141 -6.89 22.85 10.18
N ASP A 142 -7.71 21.89 10.64
CA ASP A 142 -8.92 22.13 11.43
C ASP A 142 -8.62 22.38 12.93
N GLY A 143 -7.35 22.31 13.33
CA GLY A 143 -6.86 22.49 14.71
C GLY A 143 -7.20 21.36 15.68
N LYS A 144 -7.77 20.25 15.20
CA LYS A 144 -8.22 19.13 16.04
C LYS A 144 -7.71 17.77 15.58
N SER A 145 -7.49 17.61 14.28
CA SER A 145 -7.09 16.35 13.67
C SER A 145 -5.60 16.31 13.42
N GLU A 146 -5.06 15.10 13.32
CA GLU A 146 -3.67 14.88 12.91
C GLU A 146 -3.56 14.93 11.39
N TYR A 147 -2.56 15.66 10.90
CA TYR A 147 -2.23 15.74 9.49
C TYR A 147 -0.84 15.18 9.25
N TYR A 148 -0.68 14.54 8.10
CA TYR A 148 0.56 13.93 7.64
C TYR A 148 0.82 14.35 6.20
N ILE A 149 2.09 14.47 5.84
CA ILE A 149 2.51 14.90 4.50
C ILE A 149 3.42 13.83 3.90
N GLY A 150 3.06 13.29 2.74
CA GLY A 150 3.92 12.42 1.95
C GLY A 150 4.53 13.21 0.79
N VAL A 151 5.80 12.99 0.52
CA VAL A 151 6.54 13.70 -0.54
C VAL A 151 7.28 12.69 -1.42
N ASP A 152 7.01 12.74 -2.73
CA ASP A 152 7.83 12.09 -3.75
C ASP A 152 8.63 13.16 -4.50
N VAL A 153 9.96 12.99 -4.51
CA VAL A 153 10.90 14.04 -4.92
C VAL A 153 11.33 13.84 -6.37
N ALA A 154 11.14 14.85 -7.18
CA ALA A 154 11.66 14.88 -8.54
C ALA A 154 12.47 16.15 -8.79
N ARG A 155 13.47 16.04 -9.68
CA ARG A 155 14.26 17.16 -10.17
C ARG A 155 14.52 17.01 -11.65
N SER A 156 13.65 17.54 -12.48
CA SER A 156 13.84 17.52 -13.91
C SER A 156 13.50 18.88 -14.54
N THR A 157 14.28 19.26 -15.53
CA THR A 157 14.02 20.45 -16.35
C THR A 157 13.31 20.11 -17.66
N LYS A 158 13.07 18.82 -17.95
CA LYS A 158 12.41 18.39 -19.19
C LYS A 158 10.90 18.38 -19.00
N THR A 159 10.18 18.81 -20.03
CA THR A 159 8.72 19.01 -20.03
C THR A 159 7.87 17.74 -19.79
N ASN A 160 8.46 16.56 -19.91
CA ASN A 160 7.77 15.28 -19.78
C ASN A 160 8.35 14.40 -18.66
N ASN A 161 8.81 14.98 -17.56
CA ASN A 161 9.42 14.22 -16.47
C ASN A 161 8.69 14.43 -15.16
N ASN A 162 8.89 13.46 -14.26
CA ASN A 162 8.36 13.38 -12.90
C ASN A 162 8.38 14.74 -12.19
N GLN A 163 7.28 15.07 -11.57
CA GLN A 163 7.09 16.27 -10.75
C GLN A 163 7.20 15.92 -9.29
N THR A 164 7.74 16.84 -8.46
CA THR A 164 7.63 16.68 -7.02
C THR A 164 6.17 16.75 -6.61
N SER A 165 5.68 15.66 -6.04
CA SER A 165 4.30 15.54 -5.57
C SER A 165 4.24 15.52 -4.06
N ILE A 166 3.30 16.29 -3.50
CA ILE A 166 3.08 16.43 -2.06
C ILE A 166 1.62 16.08 -1.78
N VAL A 167 1.39 15.05 -0.96
CA VAL A 167 0.06 14.59 -0.56
C VAL A 167 -0.16 14.91 0.90
N VAL A 168 -1.29 15.54 1.21
CA VAL A 168 -1.68 15.86 2.58
C VAL A 168 -2.83 14.96 3.01
N GLY A 169 -2.60 14.16 4.02
CA GLY A 169 -3.56 13.25 4.62
C GLY A 169 -3.97 13.69 6.03
N LYS A 170 -5.27 13.58 6.31
CA LYS A 170 -5.87 13.81 7.62
C LYS A 170 -6.32 12.48 8.20
N VAL A 171 -5.90 12.17 9.41
CA VAL A 171 -6.25 10.91 10.07
C VAL A 171 -7.51 11.06 10.89
N LYS A 172 -8.43 10.12 10.71
CA LYS A 172 -9.60 9.94 11.57
C LYS A 172 -9.45 8.64 12.35
N ARG A 173 -9.51 8.73 13.68
CA ARG A 173 -9.41 7.59 14.58
C ARG A 173 -10.78 7.16 15.09
N ASP A 174 -10.92 5.90 15.44
CA ASP A 174 -12.10 5.37 16.10
C ASP A 174 -12.04 5.60 17.63
N LYS A 175 -13.03 5.08 18.35
CA LYS A 175 -13.10 5.18 19.82
C LYS A 175 -11.98 4.42 20.54
N LYS A 176 -11.27 3.53 19.87
CA LYS A 176 -10.15 2.73 20.38
C LYS A 176 -8.81 3.28 19.89
N ASP A 177 -8.77 4.53 19.44
CA ASP A 177 -7.62 5.21 18.86
C ASP A 177 -7.01 4.55 17.62
N LYS A 178 -7.74 3.64 16.97
CA LYS A 178 -7.31 3.03 15.71
C LYS A 178 -7.60 3.95 14.52
N VAL A 179 -6.71 3.98 13.55
CA VAL A 179 -6.93 4.68 12.27
C VAL A 179 -8.15 4.06 11.58
N LYS A 180 -9.22 4.83 11.51
CA LYS A 180 -10.45 4.45 10.83
C LYS A 180 -10.42 4.84 9.36
N HIS A 181 -10.04 6.09 9.09
CA HIS A 181 -9.91 6.62 7.74
C HIS A 181 -8.69 7.52 7.62
N ILE A 182 -8.05 7.47 6.46
CA ILE A 182 -7.09 8.47 5.99
C ILE A 182 -7.79 9.27 4.90
N GLN A 183 -8.05 10.55 5.16
CA GLN A 183 -8.70 11.48 4.25
C GLN A 183 -7.63 12.24 3.47
N ILE A 184 -7.58 12.11 2.15
CA ILE A 184 -6.66 12.88 1.31
C ILE A 184 -7.31 14.23 1.02
N VAL A 185 -6.90 15.23 1.79
CA VAL A 185 -7.53 16.55 1.81
C VAL A 185 -6.93 17.53 0.82
N ASN A 186 -5.68 17.31 0.41
CA ASN A 186 -5.00 18.12 -0.60
C ASN A 186 -3.88 17.34 -1.30
N ILE A 187 -3.66 17.65 -2.56
CA ILE A 187 -2.53 17.17 -3.35
C ILE A 187 -1.93 18.37 -4.10
N VAL A 188 -0.63 18.58 -3.93
CA VAL A 188 0.11 19.68 -4.55
C VAL A 188 1.23 19.12 -5.40
N ASN A 189 1.23 19.44 -6.69
CA ASN A 189 2.36 19.16 -7.57
C ASN A 189 3.13 20.43 -7.83
N LEU A 190 4.44 20.39 -7.61
CA LEU A 190 5.31 21.53 -7.85
C LEU A 190 5.65 21.63 -9.33
N PRO A 191 5.83 22.86 -9.86
CA PRO A 191 6.24 23.06 -11.26
C PRO A 191 7.56 22.33 -11.56
N ASN A 192 7.67 21.82 -12.79
CA ASN A 192 8.91 21.22 -13.27
C ASN A 192 10.08 22.20 -13.14
N GLY A 193 11.26 21.69 -12.75
CA GLY A 193 12.45 22.49 -12.59
C GLY A 193 12.55 23.25 -11.25
N THR A 194 11.57 23.09 -10.36
CA THR A 194 11.68 23.63 -9.00
C THR A 194 12.90 23.02 -8.30
N ASN A 195 13.84 23.85 -7.86
CA ASN A 195 15.04 23.41 -7.15
C ASN A 195 14.69 22.92 -5.73
N PHE A 196 15.64 22.25 -5.08
CA PHE A 196 15.39 21.70 -3.75
C PHE A 196 15.04 22.76 -2.70
N THR A 197 15.61 23.94 -2.79
CA THR A 197 15.26 25.07 -1.90
C THR A 197 13.80 25.48 -2.08
N GLY A 198 13.31 25.59 -3.31
CA GLY A 198 11.90 25.89 -3.58
C GLY A 198 10.96 24.77 -3.13
N GLN A 199 11.39 23.51 -3.29
CA GLN A 199 10.66 22.35 -2.79
C GLN A 199 10.60 22.34 -1.24
N ALA A 200 11.73 22.63 -0.56
CA ALA A 200 11.81 22.71 0.89
C ALA A 200 10.89 23.80 1.45
N ILE A 201 10.89 24.98 0.82
CA ILE A 201 9.98 26.07 1.20
C ILE A 201 8.52 25.65 1.06
N ALA A 202 8.15 24.97 -0.05
CA ALA A 202 6.79 24.49 -0.25
C ALA A 202 6.37 23.46 0.80
N VAL A 203 7.24 22.49 1.12
CA VAL A 203 7.00 21.48 2.16
C VAL A 203 6.84 22.12 3.53
N LYS A 204 7.70 23.09 3.90
CA LYS A 204 7.64 23.80 5.18
C LYS A 204 6.37 24.65 5.31
N ARG A 205 5.95 25.32 4.22
CA ARG A 205 4.67 26.04 4.20
C ARG A 205 3.50 25.10 4.48
N LEU A 206 3.46 23.97 3.81
CA LEU A 206 2.37 23.00 4.00
C LEU A 206 2.42 22.42 5.41
N GLN A 207 3.59 22.08 5.93
CA GLN A 207 3.72 21.63 7.32
C GLN A 207 3.15 22.67 8.30
N LYS A 208 3.49 23.94 8.14
CA LYS A 208 2.98 25.06 8.98
C LYS A 208 1.46 25.24 8.82
N LEU A 209 0.94 25.25 7.59
CA LEU A 209 -0.49 25.43 7.30
C LEU A 209 -1.37 24.32 7.90
N TYR A 210 -0.91 23.07 7.80
CA TYR A 210 -1.65 21.93 8.33
C TYR A 210 -1.26 21.55 9.75
N ASN A 211 -0.22 22.19 10.32
CA ASN A 211 0.40 21.75 11.57
C ASN A 211 0.65 20.22 11.54
N ALA A 212 1.26 19.76 10.44
CA ALA A 212 1.41 18.35 10.19
C ALA A 212 2.35 17.70 11.21
N VAL A 213 1.94 16.55 11.74
CA VAL A 213 2.69 15.78 12.74
C VAL A 213 4.00 15.26 12.17
N SER A 214 3.96 14.77 10.93
CA SER A 214 5.15 14.27 10.25
C SER A 214 5.11 14.53 8.75
N VAL A 215 6.31 14.70 8.19
CA VAL A 215 6.59 14.81 6.76
C VAL A 215 7.42 13.60 6.34
N ILE A 216 6.90 12.79 5.44
CA ILE A 216 7.52 11.56 4.97
C ILE A 216 8.15 11.81 3.61
N ILE A 217 9.48 11.65 3.51
CA ILE A 217 10.27 11.92 2.31
C ILE A 217 10.99 10.63 1.91
N ASP A 218 10.87 10.20 0.65
CA ASP A 218 11.71 9.10 0.16
C ASP A 218 13.16 9.61 -0.03
N ILE A 219 14.06 9.10 0.79
CA ILE A 219 15.47 9.49 0.81
C ILE A 219 16.35 8.63 -0.12
N ASN A 220 15.75 7.86 -1.04
CA ASN A 220 16.52 7.22 -2.10
C ASN A 220 16.89 8.24 -3.19
N GLY A 221 18.15 8.33 -3.51
CA GLY A 221 18.63 9.17 -4.61
C GLY A 221 18.37 10.67 -4.42
N LEU A 222 17.46 11.25 -5.19
CA LEU A 222 17.21 12.69 -5.19
C LEU A 222 16.60 13.22 -3.86
N GLY A 223 15.93 12.36 -3.10
CA GLY A 223 15.31 12.75 -1.86
C GLY A 223 16.27 13.19 -0.76
N VAL A 224 17.52 12.71 -0.80
CA VAL A 224 18.58 13.20 0.10
C VAL A 224 18.79 14.71 -0.09
N GLY A 225 18.80 15.20 -1.34
CA GLY A 225 18.98 16.63 -1.61
C GLY A 225 17.82 17.50 -1.09
N LEU A 226 16.57 16.98 -1.06
CA LEU A 226 15.47 17.68 -0.40
C LEU A 226 15.60 17.62 1.11
N LEU A 227 16.03 16.46 1.65
CA LEU A 227 16.27 16.29 3.09
C LEU A 227 17.27 17.34 3.59
N ASP A 228 18.43 17.45 2.92
CA ASP A 228 19.46 18.44 3.27
C ASP A 228 18.93 19.89 3.23
N GLU A 229 18.00 20.19 2.33
CA GLU A 229 17.41 21.53 2.25
C GLU A 229 16.34 21.77 3.31
N VAL A 230 15.47 20.82 3.65
CA VAL A 230 14.49 21.04 4.73
C VAL A 230 15.13 21.16 6.11
N MET A 231 16.37 20.69 6.26
CA MET A 231 17.15 20.84 7.50
C MET A 231 17.78 22.23 7.68
N LYS A 232 17.68 23.12 6.71
CA LYS A 232 18.19 24.51 6.78
C LYS A 232 17.07 25.48 7.12
N LEU A 233 17.42 26.58 7.73
CA LEU A 233 16.54 27.72 7.91
C LEU A 233 16.24 28.37 6.54
N HIS A 234 14.99 28.72 6.29
CA HIS A 234 14.59 29.43 5.07
C HIS A 234 13.74 30.65 5.38
N GLN A 235 13.74 31.62 4.48
CA GLN A 235 12.78 32.71 4.48
C GLN A 235 11.77 32.49 3.36
N ASP A 236 10.49 32.59 3.67
CA ASP A 236 9.43 32.49 2.70
C ASP A 236 9.44 33.70 1.75
N PRO A 237 9.68 33.54 0.44
CA PRO A 237 9.79 34.66 -0.48
C PRO A 237 8.47 35.39 -0.73
N ILE A 238 7.31 34.80 -0.33
CA ILE A 238 5.99 35.41 -0.52
C ILE A 238 5.57 36.18 0.73
N THR A 239 5.71 35.58 1.90
CA THR A 239 5.24 36.15 3.15
C THR A 239 6.36 36.91 3.94
N GLY A 240 7.63 36.65 3.61
CA GLY A 240 8.78 37.12 4.36
C GLY A 240 8.97 36.43 5.71
N GLU A 241 8.12 35.45 6.06
CA GLU A 241 8.22 34.73 7.31
C GLU A 241 9.41 33.78 7.33
N GLU A 242 9.97 33.56 8.49
CA GLU A 242 10.99 32.56 8.73
C GLU A 242 10.35 31.15 8.82
N LEU A 243 10.95 30.23 8.09
CA LEU A 243 10.58 28.82 8.06
C LEU A 243 11.70 28.03 8.73
N ILE A 244 11.44 27.58 9.95
CA ILE A 244 12.41 26.88 10.80
C ILE A 244 12.96 25.62 10.11
N ALA A 245 14.14 25.21 10.53
CA ALA A 245 14.76 23.97 10.08
C ALA A 245 13.98 22.75 10.59
N PHE A 246 13.99 21.67 9.83
CA PHE A 246 13.39 20.40 10.25
C PHE A 246 14.49 19.42 10.65
N ASP A 247 14.18 18.58 11.67
CA ASP A 247 15.00 17.42 12.02
C ASP A 247 14.31 16.13 11.66
N THR A 248 15.13 15.09 11.53
CA THR A 248 14.65 13.75 11.24
C THR A 248 14.25 13.01 12.53
N ILE A 249 13.24 12.13 12.40
CA ILE A 249 12.77 11.27 13.49
C ILE A 249 13.56 9.96 13.55
N ASN A 250 13.99 9.44 12.40
CA ASN A 250 14.47 8.07 12.24
C ASN A 250 15.86 7.94 11.62
N THR A 251 16.57 9.02 11.39
CA THR A 251 17.95 9.01 10.89
C THR A 251 18.88 9.72 11.85
N GLU A 252 20.18 9.53 11.70
CA GLU A 252 21.22 10.23 12.48
C GLU A 252 21.55 11.62 11.92
N HIS A 253 20.85 12.04 10.84
CA HIS A 253 21.01 13.38 10.29
C HIS A 253 20.28 14.38 11.18
N GLU A 254 21.03 15.27 11.77
CA GLU A 254 20.54 16.40 12.58
C GLU A 254 20.88 17.71 11.89
N SER A 255 20.01 18.71 12.06
CA SER A 255 20.24 20.04 11.55
C SER A 255 21.29 20.76 12.39
N ASP A 256 22.14 21.59 11.76
CA ASP A 256 23.10 22.46 12.45
C ASP A 256 22.44 23.74 13.03
N GLU A 257 21.13 23.92 12.82
CA GLU A 257 20.40 25.10 13.27
C GLU A 257 20.01 25.02 14.74
N ALA A 258 19.99 26.18 15.42
CA ALA A 258 19.71 26.25 16.87
C ALA A 258 18.25 25.92 17.23
N GLU A 259 17.31 26.20 16.32
CA GLU A 259 15.89 25.92 16.50
C GLU A 259 15.37 25.03 15.39
N THR A 260 14.93 23.84 15.75
CA THR A 260 14.48 22.82 14.78
C THR A 260 13.13 22.25 15.16
N LEU A 261 12.39 21.77 14.15
CA LEU A 261 11.18 20.97 14.33
C LEU A 261 11.45 19.54 13.93
N ARG A 262 11.41 18.62 14.90
CA ARG A 262 11.63 17.19 14.65
C ARG A 262 10.36 16.54 14.09
N CYS A 263 10.21 16.56 12.75
CA CYS A 263 9.00 16.10 12.08
C CYS A 263 9.25 15.30 10.80
N VAL A 264 10.49 15.15 10.33
CA VAL A 264 10.78 14.46 9.08
C VAL A 264 11.02 12.96 9.31
N TRP A 265 10.37 12.13 8.52
CA TRP A 265 10.65 10.70 8.42
C TRP A 265 11.26 10.39 7.05
N GLY A 266 12.53 10.00 7.05
CA GLY A 266 13.22 9.53 5.84
C GLY A 266 12.86 8.07 5.57
N ILE A 267 12.13 7.79 4.47
CA ILE A 267 11.81 6.43 4.07
C ILE A 267 12.79 5.93 2.99
N GLN A 268 13.25 4.69 3.10
CA GLN A 268 13.99 4.00 2.06
C GLN A 268 13.05 3.03 1.32
N ALA A 269 12.25 3.57 0.41
CA ALA A 269 11.12 2.87 -0.20
C ALA A 269 11.52 1.58 -0.94
N GLN A 270 12.71 1.51 -1.54
CA GLN A 270 13.17 0.33 -2.29
C GLN A 270 13.23 -0.95 -1.43
N GLY A 271 13.60 -0.84 -0.16
CA GLY A 271 13.64 -1.96 0.78
C GLY A 271 12.26 -2.39 1.30
N LEU A 272 11.28 -1.51 1.22
CA LEU A 272 9.96 -1.63 1.85
C LEU A 272 8.81 -1.79 0.83
N ASN A 273 9.12 -1.95 -0.45
CA ASN A 273 8.12 -1.95 -1.52
C ASN A 273 6.92 -2.86 -1.24
N THR A 274 7.14 -4.08 -0.80
CA THR A 274 6.06 -5.03 -0.51
C THR A 274 5.12 -4.50 0.57
N ASP A 275 5.64 -4.02 1.68
CA ASP A 275 4.85 -3.52 2.81
C ASP A 275 4.09 -2.24 2.44
N ILE A 276 4.74 -1.33 1.69
CA ILE A 276 4.14 -0.10 1.17
C ILE A 276 2.93 -0.43 0.29
N ILE A 277 3.11 -1.35 -0.68
CA ILE A 277 2.07 -1.77 -1.61
C ILE A 277 0.92 -2.45 -0.87
N VAL A 278 1.23 -3.37 0.04
CA VAL A 278 0.22 -4.12 0.81
C VAL A 278 -0.59 -3.17 1.71
N ASN A 279 0.03 -2.21 2.38
CA ASN A 279 -0.69 -1.21 3.18
C ASN A 279 -1.64 -0.37 2.31
N PHE A 280 -1.22 0.05 1.12
CA PHE A 280 -2.09 0.79 0.19
C PHE A 280 -3.28 -0.06 -0.24
N ILE A 281 -3.05 -1.31 -0.69
CA ILE A 281 -4.12 -2.22 -1.10
C ILE A 281 -5.10 -2.43 0.07
N ASN A 282 -4.60 -2.65 1.28
CA ASN A 282 -5.43 -2.81 2.47
C ASN A 282 -6.34 -1.60 2.72
N MET A 283 -5.80 -0.39 2.60
CA MET A 283 -6.56 0.85 2.81
C MET A 283 -7.65 1.03 1.75
N VAL A 284 -7.38 0.68 0.50
CA VAL A 284 -8.39 0.72 -0.57
C VAL A 284 -9.46 -0.36 -0.37
N GLU A 285 -9.04 -1.61 -0.15
CA GLU A 285 -9.95 -2.76 0.00
C GLU A 285 -10.87 -2.65 1.22
N SER A 286 -10.38 -2.08 2.32
CA SER A 286 -11.16 -1.87 3.55
C SER A 286 -12.05 -0.63 3.52
N GLY A 287 -11.93 0.24 2.49
CA GLY A 287 -12.60 1.54 2.47
C GLY A 287 -12.02 2.54 3.48
N GLY A 288 -10.79 2.28 3.94
CA GLY A 288 -10.08 3.14 4.90
C GLY A 288 -9.53 4.43 4.30
N LEU A 289 -9.45 4.53 2.98
CA LEU A 289 -9.02 5.74 2.28
C LEU A 289 -10.26 6.55 1.86
N GLN A 290 -10.18 7.88 1.98
CA GLN A 290 -11.22 8.79 1.46
C GLN A 290 -10.57 9.85 0.57
N LEU A 291 -11.16 10.08 -0.59
CA LEU A 291 -10.65 10.95 -1.64
C LEU A 291 -11.63 12.08 -1.94
N LEU A 292 -11.13 13.16 -2.54
CA LEU A 292 -11.95 14.28 -2.97
C LEU A 292 -12.91 13.86 -4.11
N GLU A 293 -14.15 14.34 -4.04
CA GLU A 293 -15.18 14.11 -5.06
C GLU A 293 -14.77 14.71 -6.42
N LYS A 294 -15.42 14.21 -7.48
CA LYS A 294 -15.25 14.78 -8.82
C LYS A 294 -15.87 16.17 -8.87
N VAL A 295 -15.14 17.12 -9.46
CA VAL A 295 -15.66 18.50 -9.64
C VAL A 295 -16.67 18.54 -10.77
N ASP A 296 -17.77 19.26 -10.56
CA ASP A 296 -18.71 19.58 -11.63
C ASP A 296 -18.02 20.52 -12.65
N GLN A 297 -18.02 20.12 -13.92
CA GLN A 297 -17.44 20.90 -15.02
C GLN A 297 -18.06 22.30 -15.13
N ASN A 298 -19.34 22.46 -14.75
CA ASN A 298 -20.01 23.76 -14.74
C ASN A 298 -19.45 24.70 -13.66
N ALA A 299 -18.94 24.17 -12.55
CA ALA A 299 -18.29 24.96 -11.50
C ALA A 299 -16.94 25.53 -11.97
N ILE A 300 -16.25 24.84 -12.88
CA ILE A 300 -14.97 25.27 -13.45
C ILE A 300 -15.16 26.46 -14.40
N ALA A 301 -16.18 26.44 -15.23
CA ALA A 301 -16.41 27.43 -16.29
C ALA A 301 -16.69 28.85 -15.76
N ASN A 302 -17.17 28.98 -14.51
CA ASN A 302 -17.59 30.25 -13.91
C ASN A 302 -16.69 30.69 -12.72
N ALA A 303 -15.55 30.05 -12.53
CA ALA A 303 -14.69 30.26 -11.37
C ALA A 303 -13.63 31.34 -11.61
N ASP A 304 -13.35 32.14 -10.59
CA ASP A 304 -12.20 33.03 -10.57
C ASP A 304 -10.89 32.25 -10.34
N SER A 305 -9.74 32.93 -10.51
CA SER A 305 -8.43 32.27 -10.41
C SER A 305 -8.15 31.70 -9.00
N ASP A 306 -8.59 32.37 -7.95
CA ASP A 306 -8.42 31.94 -6.57
C ASP A 306 -9.28 30.74 -6.23
N PHE A 307 -10.51 30.68 -6.73
CA PHE A 307 -11.41 29.56 -6.58
C PHE A 307 -10.88 28.34 -7.36
N LEU A 308 -10.37 28.56 -8.58
CA LEU A 308 -9.74 27.50 -9.39
C LEU A 308 -8.53 26.91 -8.67
N THR A 309 -7.61 27.76 -8.21
CA THR A 309 -6.36 27.29 -7.61
C THR A 309 -6.59 26.60 -6.25
N ASN A 310 -7.41 27.20 -5.40
CA ASN A 310 -7.54 26.73 -4.02
C ASN A 310 -8.63 25.67 -3.82
N ARG A 311 -9.65 25.66 -4.64
CA ARG A 311 -10.79 24.74 -4.43
C ARG A 311 -10.92 23.65 -5.49
N ILE A 312 -10.55 23.93 -6.73
CA ILE A 312 -10.71 22.99 -7.84
C ILE A 312 -9.46 22.15 -8.05
N LEU A 313 -8.28 22.77 -8.01
CA LEU A 313 -7.03 22.11 -8.29
C LEU A 313 -6.79 20.83 -7.46
N PRO A 314 -7.06 20.79 -6.13
CA PRO A 314 -6.90 19.55 -5.36
C PRO A 314 -7.79 18.39 -5.84
N HIS A 315 -8.98 18.68 -6.32
CA HIS A 315 -9.88 17.67 -6.90
C HIS A 315 -9.35 17.14 -8.24
N VAL A 316 -8.82 18.03 -9.09
CA VAL A 316 -8.17 17.66 -10.35
C VAL A 316 -6.94 16.79 -10.07
N GLN A 317 -6.12 17.16 -9.08
CA GLN A 317 -4.97 16.36 -8.68
C GLN A 317 -5.38 14.97 -8.16
N THR A 318 -6.53 14.88 -7.49
CA THR A 318 -7.11 13.60 -7.06
C THR A 318 -7.55 12.75 -8.26
N GLU A 319 -8.10 13.35 -9.32
CA GLU A 319 -8.42 12.65 -10.58
C GLU A 319 -7.17 12.06 -11.22
N LEU A 320 -6.10 12.87 -11.32
CA LEU A 320 -4.81 12.43 -11.84
C LEU A 320 -4.16 11.34 -10.99
N LEU A 321 -4.32 11.36 -9.64
CA LEU A 321 -3.90 10.27 -8.77
C LEU A 321 -4.62 8.96 -9.11
N ILE A 322 -5.92 9.00 -9.36
CA ILE A 322 -6.69 7.81 -9.74
C ILE A 322 -6.24 7.28 -11.11
N GLU A 323 -5.94 8.17 -12.06
CA GLU A 323 -5.38 7.81 -13.35
C GLU A 323 -4.00 7.15 -13.22
N GLU A 324 -3.11 7.70 -12.37
CA GLU A 324 -1.83 7.06 -12.05
C GLU A 324 -2.03 5.65 -11.51
N VAL A 325 -2.91 5.47 -10.52
CA VAL A 325 -3.21 4.15 -9.92
C VAL A 325 -3.77 3.17 -10.96
N ALA A 326 -4.65 3.63 -11.85
CA ALA A 326 -5.21 2.82 -12.94
C ALA A 326 -4.14 2.38 -13.95
N ASN A 327 -3.07 3.16 -14.10
CA ASN A 327 -1.94 2.85 -14.98
C ASN A 327 -0.89 1.93 -14.33
N LEU A 328 -1.08 1.53 -13.06
CA LEU A 328 -0.14 0.70 -12.34
C LEU A 328 -0.58 -0.77 -12.33
N SER A 329 0.36 -1.65 -12.65
CA SER A 329 0.21 -3.09 -12.50
C SER A 329 1.09 -3.61 -11.36
N LEU A 330 0.60 -4.63 -10.69
CA LEU A 330 1.32 -5.33 -9.65
C LEU A 330 2.15 -6.44 -10.28
N GLU A 331 3.46 -6.44 -10.04
CA GLU A 331 4.36 -7.50 -10.45
C GLU A 331 4.95 -8.19 -9.22
N GLN A 332 5.06 -9.52 -9.29
CA GLN A 332 5.73 -10.31 -8.28
C GLN A 332 7.14 -10.66 -8.77
N LEU A 333 8.13 -10.29 -7.99
CA LEU A 333 9.53 -10.64 -8.21
C LEU A 333 9.87 -11.99 -7.56
N ASN A 334 11.03 -12.53 -7.93
CA ASN A 334 11.55 -13.74 -7.30
C ASN A 334 11.62 -13.60 -5.77
N GLY A 335 11.17 -14.62 -5.05
CA GLY A 335 11.09 -14.63 -3.60
C GLY A 335 9.85 -13.94 -3.02
N GLY A 336 8.79 -13.76 -3.83
CA GLY A 336 7.49 -13.25 -3.36
C GLY A 336 7.42 -11.74 -3.13
N LYS A 337 8.48 -10.99 -3.43
CA LYS A 337 8.49 -9.53 -3.30
C LYS A 337 7.58 -8.88 -4.34
N LEU A 338 6.79 -7.91 -3.89
CA LEU A 338 5.90 -7.15 -4.77
C LEU A 338 6.59 -5.87 -5.27
N THR A 339 6.31 -5.54 -6.52
CA THR A 339 6.70 -4.27 -7.13
C THR A 339 5.59 -3.73 -8.02
N VAL A 340 5.68 -2.45 -8.35
CA VAL A 340 4.69 -1.76 -9.17
C VAL A 340 5.34 -1.34 -10.47
N LYS A 341 4.67 -1.66 -11.59
CA LYS A 341 5.09 -1.28 -12.94
C LYS A 341 4.07 -0.36 -13.59
N ARG A 342 4.54 0.63 -14.32
CA ARG A 342 3.68 1.48 -15.16
C ARG A 342 3.33 0.78 -16.46
N ASN A 343 2.05 0.67 -16.78
CA ASN A 343 1.58 0.11 -18.05
C ASN A 343 1.88 1.07 -19.22
N SER A 344 1.72 2.37 -19.02
CA SER A 344 2.16 3.43 -19.93
C SER A 344 3.24 4.29 -19.27
N LYS A 345 4.31 4.56 -20.03
CA LYS A 345 5.39 5.47 -19.59
C LYS A 345 5.00 6.95 -19.67
N SER A 346 3.90 7.29 -20.34
CA SER A 346 3.40 8.65 -20.46
C SER A 346 2.66 9.15 -19.22
N ILE A 347 2.24 8.23 -18.34
CA ILE A 347 1.57 8.55 -17.07
C ILE A 347 2.59 8.31 -15.95
N ASP A 348 2.81 9.33 -15.15
CA ASP A 348 3.72 9.28 -14.00
C ASP A 348 3.10 8.50 -12.82
N LYS A 349 3.81 8.37 -11.72
CA LYS A 349 3.36 7.73 -10.49
C LYS A 349 3.68 8.55 -9.23
N ASP A 350 3.95 9.82 -9.40
CA ASP A 350 4.52 10.67 -8.34
C ASP A 350 3.52 10.93 -7.21
N ARG A 351 2.23 11.15 -7.55
CA ARG A 351 1.16 11.29 -6.56
C ARG A 351 0.92 9.99 -5.81
N TYR A 352 0.91 8.87 -6.56
CA TYR A 352 0.81 7.54 -5.96
C TYR A 352 1.96 7.29 -4.98
N SER A 353 3.21 7.56 -5.38
CA SER A 353 4.38 7.35 -4.53
C SER A 353 4.29 8.17 -3.24
N ALA A 354 4.00 9.47 -3.33
CA ALA A 354 3.81 10.33 -2.17
C ALA A 354 2.70 9.83 -1.23
N LEU A 355 1.58 9.38 -1.80
CA LEU A 355 0.45 8.81 -1.05
C LEU A 355 0.83 7.56 -0.28
N VAL A 356 1.47 6.59 -0.95
CA VAL A 356 1.75 5.28 -0.34
C VAL A 356 2.83 5.35 0.74
N TYR A 357 3.80 6.26 0.63
CA TYR A 357 4.79 6.51 1.68
C TYR A 357 4.12 7.02 2.96
N MET A 358 3.19 7.96 2.83
CA MET A 358 2.43 8.49 3.95
C MET A 358 1.54 7.42 4.59
N ILE A 359 0.79 6.64 3.79
CA ILE A 359 -0.06 5.56 4.29
C ILE A 359 0.78 4.54 5.06
N TRP A 360 1.90 4.10 4.49
CA TRP A 360 2.79 3.14 5.12
C TRP A 360 3.28 3.64 6.49
N TYR A 361 3.70 4.91 6.57
CA TYR A 361 4.16 5.50 7.82
C TYR A 361 3.05 5.50 8.88
N ILE A 362 1.87 6.02 8.56
CA ILE A 362 0.72 6.10 9.48
C ILE A 362 0.37 4.70 10.01
N MET A 363 0.30 3.70 9.14
CA MET A 363 -0.06 2.34 9.51
C MET A 363 1.05 1.65 10.35
N THR A 364 2.32 1.94 10.04
CA THR A 364 3.47 1.41 10.81
C THR A 364 3.52 1.99 12.22
N GLN A 365 3.27 3.30 12.38
CA GLN A 365 3.22 3.93 13.71
C GLN A 365 2.06 3.38 14.54
N GLN A 366 0.89 3.18 13.93
CA GLN A 366 -0.23 2.55 14.63
C GLN A 366 0.09 1.14 15.11
N ASN A 367 0.78 0.32 14.30
CA ASN A 367 1.14 -1.04 14.69
C ASN A 367 2.15 -1.04 15.85
N LYS A 368 3.14 -0.16 15.84
CA LYS A 368 4.12 -0.01 16.94
C LYS A 368 3.43 0.37 18.26
N SER A 369 2.54 1.37 18.24
CA SER A 369 1.80 1.77 19.44
C SER A 369 0.98 0.61 20.02
N ARG A 370 0.42 -0.24 19.17
CA ARG A 370 -0.33 -1.43 19.60
C ARG A 370 0.57 -2.50 20.21
N GLU A 371 1.74 -2.75 19.63
CA GLU A 371 2.73 -3.69 20.17
C GLU A 371 3.20 -3.24 21.56
N GLU A 372 3.49 -1.96 21.74
CA GLU A 372 3.86 -1.36 23.02
C GLU A 372 2.75 -1.48 24.07
N GLU A 373 1.49 -1.24 23.69
CA GLU A 373 0.32 -1.44 24.58
C GLU A 373 0.13 -2.91 24.97
N GLU A 374 0.29 -3.84 24.03
CA GLU A 374 0.19 -5.27 24.30
C GLU A 374 1.32 -5.75 25.22
N GLU A 375 2.57 -5.31 25.01
CA GLU A 375 3.71 -5.60 25.89
C GLU A 375 3.49 -5.04 27.30
N PHE A 376 3.00 -3.80 27.42
CA PHE A 376 2.69 -3.18 28.71
C PHE A 376 1.60 -3.96 29.45
N ASN A 377 0.55 -4.38 28.75
CA ASN A 377 -0.53 -5.19 29.34
C ASN A 377 -0.02 -6.56 29.80
N ILE A 378 0.83 -7.23 29.04
CA ILE A 378 1.46 -8.50 29.41
C ILE A 378 2.35 -8.31 30.65
N ALA A 379 3.19 -7.26 30.66
CA ALA A 379 4.04 -6.95 31.82
C ALA A 379 3.21 -6.67 33.09
N SER A 380 2.08 -5.99 32.97
CA SER A 380 1.18 -5.70 34.10
C SER A 380 0.48 -6.93 34.64
N ILE A 381 0.20 -7.92 33.80
CA ILE A 381 -0.40 -9.22 34.19
C ILE A 381 0.67 -10.14 34.80
N CYS A 382 1.93 -10.04 34.35
CA CYS A 382 3.03 -10.88 34.84
C CYS A 382 3.67 -10.38 36.15
N CYS A 383 3.23 -9.24 36.72
CA CYS A 383 3.63 -8.81 38.05
C CYS A 383 3.00 -9.69 39.14
N PHE A 384 3.49 -10.91 39.27
CA PHE A 384 3.20 -11.73 40.43
C PHE A 384 3.87 -11.12 41.67
N SER A 385 3.08 -10.63 42.61
CA SER A 385 3.55 -10.34 43.95
C SER A 385 4.08 -11.63 44.56
N SER A 386 5.40 -11.72 44.81
CA SER A 386 5.97 -12.84 45.55
C SER A 386 5.23 -12.98 46.89
N PRO A 387 4.69 -14.17 47.27
CA PRO A 387 4.11 -14.34 48.58
C PRO A 387 5.19 -14.14 49.63
N LYS A 388 4.98 -13.17 50.53
CA LYS A 388 5.81 -13.02 51.72
C LYS A 388 5.65 -14.30 52.55
N ILE A 389 6.66 -15.16 52.47
CA ILE A 389 6.78 -16.29 53.41
C ILE A 389 7.04 -15.66 54.79
N ARG A 390 6.11 -15.86 55.72
CA ARG A 390 6.30 -15.59 57.16
C ARG A 390 6.90 -16.81 57.82
#